data_8a690484e2385d5711aae86af70ca284
#
_entry.id   8a690484e2385d5711aae86af70ca284
#
_cell.length_a   1.000
_cell.length_b   1.000
_cell.length_c   1.000
_cell.angle_alpha   90.00
_cell.angle_beta   90.00
_cell.angle_gamma   90.00
#
_symmetry.space_group_name_H-M   'P 1'
#
loop_
_entity.id
_entity.type
_entity.pdbx_description
1 polymer ?
#
loop_
_entity_poly.entity_id
_entity_poly.type
_entity_poly.pdbx_seq_one_letter_code
_entity_poly.pdbx_strand_id
1 'polypeptide(L)'
;PALAANPGVPKTPRSLSCPDTPALPMPASSLTAVEIDDERVHAYADRVESKLNESTRFSGNVELRRSGLHLFADEATYNQTENTLDANGHIHLRKDSGETIVTPLLRYELDTERGSAEDAQFAFAANAARGKAGRIHFEGRDVLKLESVYYTTCPPGQDDWVLRAGELML
;
A
#
# COMPACT_ATOMS: atom_id res chain seq x y z
N PRO A 1 15.11 -24.40 61.28
CA PRO A 1 15.44 -24.52 59.86
C PRO A 1 14.35 -23.83 59.02
N ALA A 2 14.75 -22.72 58.40
CA ALA A 2 13.84 -21.90 57.57
C ALA A 2 13.89 -22.43 56.13
N LEU A 3 12.73 -22.79 55.61
CA LEU A 3 12.54 -23.12 54.20
C LEU A 3 12.56 -21.82 53.38
N ALA A 4 13.54 -21.69 52.50
CA ALA A 4 13.61 -20.60 51.54
C ALA A 4 12.51 -20.76 50.49
N ALA A 5 11.58 -19.82 50.41
CA ALA A 5 10.62 -19.73 49.36
C ALA A 5 11.31 -19.22 48.08
N ASN A 6 11.21 -20.00 47.02
CA ASN A 6 11.71 -19.65 45.69
C ASN A 6 10.61 -18.77 44.99
N PRO A 7 10.84 -17.46 44.73
CA PRO A 7 9.87 -16.67 43.99
C PRO A 7 10.03 -16.97 42.50
N GLY A 8 9.30 -17.96 42.02
CA GLY A 8 9.04 -18.14 40.59
C GLY A 8 8.21 -16.96 40.07
N VAL A 9 8.87 -15.94 39.55
CA VAL A 9 8.21 -14.84 38.81
C VAL A 9 7.57 -15.47 37.58
N PRO A 10 6.25 -15.40 37.41
CA PRO A 10 5.62 -15.80 36.16
C PRO A 10 6.13 -14.83 35.09
N LYS A 11 6.87 -15.33 34.11
CA LYS A 11 7.17 -14.60 32.88
C LYS A 11 5.83 -14.37 32.18
N THR A 12 5.26 -13.17 32.33
CA THR A 12 4.18 -12.69 31.48
C THR A 12 4.60 -12.91 30.04
N PRO A 13 3.79 -13.54 29.18
CA PRO A 13 4.12 -13.65 27.77
C PRO A 13 4.30 -12.23 27.23
N ARG A 14 5.47 -11.97 26.64
CA ARG A 14 5.72 -10.71 25.95
C ARG A 14 4.63 -10.57 24.89
N SER A 15 3.86 -9.49 24.97
CA SER A 15 2.95 -9.12 23.90
C SER A 15 3.70 -9.12 22.55
N LEU A 16 3.17 -9.83 21.56
CA LEU A 16 3.70 -9.83 20.20
C LEU A 16 3.44 -8.51 19.46
N SER A 17 2.82 -7.53 20.12
CA SER A 17 2.59 -6.21 19.56
C SER A 17 3.84 -5.34 19.71
N CYS A 18 4.42 -4.97 18.57
CA CYS A 18 5.45 -3.93 18.51
C CYS A 18 4.81 -2.53 18.49
N PRO A 19 5.53 -1.47 18.91
CA PRO A 19 5.03 -0.10 18.82
C PRO A 19 4.79 0.34 17.37
N ASP A 20 4.06 1.44 17.19
CA ASP A 20 3.58 1.97 15.91
C ASP A 20 4.59 1.88 14.77
N THR A 21 4.14 1.33 13.65
CA THR A 21 4.94 1.23 12.44
C THR A 21 4.86 2.56 11.68
N PRO A 22 5.99 3.21 11.37
CA PRO A 22 5.96 4.40 10.55
C PRO A 22 5.44 4.05 9.14
N ALA A 23 4.58 4.91 8.60
CA ALA A 23 4.12 4.78 7.21
C ALA A 23 5.32 4.87 6.25
N LEU A 24 5.20 4.20 5.10
CA LEU A 24 6.17 4.36 4.02
C LEU A 24 6.16 5.82 3.54
N PRO A 25 7.35 6.42 3.27
CA PRO A 25 7.41 7.81 2.84
C PRO A 25 6.66 7.99 1.51
N MET A 26 5.91 9.08 1.41
CA MET A 26 5.23 9.49 0.19
C MET A 26 5.97 10.66 -0.46
N PRO A 27 6.02 10.74 -1.79
CA PRO A 27 6.50 11.93 -2.49
C PRO A 27 5.71 13.18 -2.13
N ALA A 28 6.31 14.35 -2.34
CA ALA A 28 5.62 15.62 -2.16
C ALA A 28 4.55 15.80 -3.25
N SER A 29 3.35 16.24 -2.86
CA SER A 29 2.26 16.48 -3.79
C SER A 29 2.45 17.78 -4.58
N SER A 30 2.22 17.70 -5.88
CA SER A 30 2.12 18.85 -6.79
C SER A 30 0.69 19.38 -6.90
N LEU A 31 -0.31 18.53 -6.56
CA LEU A 31 -1.71 18.94 -6.52
C LEU A 31 -1.98 19.71 -5.23
N THR A 32 -2.49 20.94 -5.36
CA THR A 32 -2.99 21.70 -4.21
C THR A 32 -4.11 20.92 -3.52
N ALA A 33 -4.20 21.05 -2.19
CA ALA A 33 -5.26 20.43 -1.40
C ALA A 33 -6.62 21.06 -1.75
N VAL A 34 -7.16 20.71 -2.89
CA VAL A 34 -8.58 20.87 -3.18
C VAL A 34 -9.29 19.78 -2.41
N GLU A 35 -10.35 20.11 -1.71
CA GLU A 35 -11.25 19.11 -1.14
C GLU A 35 -11.81 18.27 -2.28
N ILE A 36 -11.18 17.13 -2.51
CA ILE A 36 -11.57 16.19 -3.57
C ILE A 36 -12.65 15.30 -2.97
N ASP A 37 -13.86 15.82 -2.98
CA ASP A 37 -15.08 15.11 -2.54
C ASP A 37 -15.87 14.59 -3.75
N ASP A 38 -15.20 14.27 -4.85
CA ASP A 38 -15.87 13.72 -6.00
C ASP A 38 -15.16 12.47 -6.57
N GLU A 39 -15.90 11.69 -7.35
CA GLU A 39 -15.39 10.49 -8.00
C GLU A 39 -14.47 10.78 -9.20
N ARG A 40 -14.19 12.06 -9.48
CA ARG A 40 -13.32 12.47 -10.60
C ARG A 40 -11.85 12.15 -10.29
N VAL A 41 -11.13 11.79 -11.33
CA VAL A 41 -9.68 11.64 -11.27
C VAL A 41 -9.04 13.00 -11.52
N HIS A 42 -8.25 13.47 -10.56
CA HIS A 42 -7.38 14.63 -10.72
C HIS A 42 -5.98 14.14 -11.03
N ALA A 43 -5.39 14.66 -12.11
CA ALA A 43 -4.10 14.21 -12.59
C ALA A 43 -3.12 15.37 -12.77
N TYR A 44 -1.86 15.15 -12.41
CA TYR A 44 -0.71 15.96 -12.77
C TYR A 44 0.35 15.06 -13.41
N ALA A 45 1.02 15.56 -14.44
CA ALA A 45 2.18 14.92 -15.07
C ALA A 45 2.96 15.96 -15.87
N ASP A 46 4.25 15.70 -16.12
CA ASP A 46 5.06 16.57 -16.98
C ASP A 46 4.60 16.52 -18.44
N ARG A 47 4.09 15.36 -18.86
CA ARG A 47 3.59 15.14 -20.21
C ARG A 47 2.34 14.26 -20.21
N VAL A 48 1.35 14.65 -21.01
CA VAL A 48 0.09 13.93 -21.20
C VAL A 48 -0.16 13.72 -22.67
N GLU A 49 -0.44 12.48 -23.07
CA GLU A 49 -0.84 12.08 -24.42
C GLU A 49 -2.20 11.39 -24.34
N SER A 50 -3.21 11.96 -24.97
CA SER A 50 -4.57 11.40 -24.94
C SER A 50 -5.03 11.02 -26.34
N LYS A 51 -5.58 9.82 -26.44
CA LYS A 51 -6.36 9.37 -27.59
C LYS A 51 -7.83 9.42 -27.21
N LEU A 52 -8.57 10.20 -27.97
CA LEU A 52 -9.98 10.48 -27.67
C LEU A 52 -10.79 9.18 -27.55
N ASN A 53 -11.52 9.02 -26.45
CA ASN A 53 -12.38 7.88 -26.11
C ASN A 53 -11.65 6.52 -26.02
N GLU A 54 -10.33 6.50 -25.83
CA GLU A 54 -9.55 5.27 -25.76
C GLU A 54 -8.68 5.25 -24.51
N SER A 55 -7.60 6.03 -24.50
CA SER A 55 -6.67 6.02 -23.38
C SER A 55 -5.94 7.35 -23.21
N THR A 56 -5.50 7.63 -22.00
CA THR A 56 -4.65 8.78 -21.68
C THR A 56 -3.39 8.28 -20.99
N ARG A 57 -2.22 8.58 -21.56
CA ARG A 57 -0.90 8.30 -21.00
C ARG A 57 -0.34 9.54 -20.33
N PHE A 58 0.12 9.36 -19.12
CA PHE A 58 0.81 10.32 -18.28
C PHE A 58 2.27 9.91 -18.14
N SER A 59 3.22 10.82 -18.24
CA SER A 59 4.63 10.54 -18.05
C SER A 59 5.39 11.69 -17.39
N GLY A 60 6.33 11.33 -16.52
CA GLY A 60 7.12 12.23 -15.69
C GLY A 60 6.34 12.81 -14.52
N ASN A 61 6.83 12.54 -13.29
CA ASN A 61 6.25 13.05 -12.04
C ASN A 61 4.73 12.91 -11.96
N VAL A 62 4.22 11.73 -12.33
CA VAL A 62 2.77 11.48 -12.38
C VAL A 62 2.20 11.47 -10.97
N GLU A 63 1.15 12.24 -10.77
CA GLU A 63 0.34 12.24 -9.55
C GLU A 63 -1.14 12.11 -9.94
N LEU A 64 -1.81 11.10 -9.40
CA LEU A 64 -3.24 10.86 -9.60
C LEU A 64 -3.96 10.85 -8.26
N ARG A 65 -5.06 11.56 -8.18
CA ARG A 65 -5.96 11.59 -7.03
C ARG A 65 -7.38 11.27 -7.45
N ARG A 66 -8.01 10.40 -6.71
CA ARG A 66 -9.45 10.14 -6.71
C ARG A 66 -9.89 9.97 -5.26
N SER A 67 -11.18 10.14 -4.96
CA SER A 67 -11.70 9.93 -3.61
C SER A 67 -11.16 8.63 -3.01
N GLY A 68 -10.49 8.73 -1.86
CA GLY A 68 -9.89 7.60 -1.15
C GLY A 68 -8.57 7.06 -1.71
N LEU A 69 -8.07 7.57 -2.84
CA LEU A 69 -6.87 7.05 -3.51
C LEU A 69 -5.91 8.16 -3.92
N HIS A 70 -4.63 8.00 -3.59
CA HIS A 70 -3.55 8.87 -4.00
C HIS A 70 -2.38 8.04 -4.55
N LEU A 71 -2.02 8.27 -5.80
CA LEU A 71 -0.97 7.53 -6.51
C LEU A 71 0.07 8.48 -7.07
N PHE A 72 1.35 8.11 -6.91
CA PHE A 72 2.50 8.66 -7.63
C PHE A 72 3.13 7.57 -8.47
N ALA A 73 3.66 7.92 -9.65
CA ALA A 73 4.36 7.00 -10.55
C ALA A 73 5.30 7.77 -11.49
N ASP A 74 6.18 7.05 -12.18
CA ASP A 74 6.96 7.63 -13.28
C ASP A 74 6.11 7.73 -14.56
N GLU A 75 5.28 6.70 -14.80
CA GLU A 75 4.33 6.65 -15.90
C GLU A 75 3.02 6.01 -15.46
N ALA A 76 1.91 6.45 -16.03
CA ALA A 76 0.60 5.82 -15.89
C ALA A 76 -0.20 5.91 -17.18
N THR A 77 -1.01 4.91 -17.44
CA THR A 77 -1.97 4.89 -18.55
C THR A 77 -3.35 4.60 -18.01
N TYR A 78 -4.27 5.51 -18.25
CA TYR A 78 -5.68 5.33 -17.92
C TYR A 78 -6.46 4.94 -19.17
N ASN A 79 -7.10 3.79 -19.14
CA ASN A 79 -8.03 3.34 -20.19
C ASN A 79 -9.46 3.73 -19.80
N GLN A 80 -10.06 4.61 -20.57
CA GLN A 80 -11.40 5.13 -20.29
C GLN A 80 -12.51 4.09 -20.54
N THR A 81 -12.30 3.16 -21.49
CA THR A 81 -13.29 2.16 -21.85
C THR A 81 -13.38 1.06 -20.79
N GLU A 82 -12.24 0.63 -20.27
CA GLU A 82 -12.12 -0.44 -19.28
C GLU A 82 -12.09 0.09 -17.85
N ASN A 83 -12.01 1.42 -17.67
CA ASN A 83 -11.80 2.10 -16.40
C ASN A 83 -10.61 1.54 -15.59
N THR A 84 -9.54 1.20 -16.31
CA THR A 84 -8.31 0.63 -15.75
C THR A 84 -7.17 1.63 -15.72
N LEU A 85 -6.32 1.51 -14.72
CA LEU A 85 -5.10 2.26 -14.53
C LEU A 85 -3.92 1.30 -14.51
N ASP A 86 -3.03 1.41 -15.48
CA ASP A 86 -1.74 0.72 -15.52
C ASP A 86 -0.65 1.74 -15.20
N ALA A 87 0.14 1.49 -14.15
CA ALA A 87 1.23 2.36 -13.74
C ALA A 87 2.55 1.58 -13.63
N ASN A 88 3.65 2.27 -13.92
CA ASN A 88 5.00 1.70 -13.82
C ASN A 88 6.03 2.72 -13.34
N GLY A 89 7.16 2.21 -12.84
CA GLY A 89 8.24 2.97 -12.25
C GLY A 89 8.14 3.04 -10.72
N HIS A 90 8.49 4.18 -10.13
CA HIS A 90 8.49 4.37 -8.67
C HIS A 90 7.07 4.66 -8.16
N ILE A 91 6.24 3.61 -8.09
CA ILE A 91 4.85 3.76 -7.71
C ILE A 91 4.72 3.83 -6.19
N HIS A 92 4.03 4.87 -5.70
CA HIS A 92 3.57 5.01 -4.33
C HIS A 92 2.05 5.15 -4.34
N LEU A 93 1.36 4.16 -3.82
CA LEU A 93 -0.09 4.14 -3.68
C LEU A 93 -0.46 4.31 -2.22
N ARG A 94 -1.34 5.25 -1.90
CA ARG A 94 -1.92 5.42 -0.57
C ARG A 94 -3.43 5.46 -0.65
N LYS A 95 -4.09 4.71 0.23
CA LYS A 95 -5.53 4.81 0.48
C LYS A 95 -5.80 5.65 1.73
N ASP A 96 -6.96 6.29 1.79
CA ASP A 96 -7.39 7.05 2.98
C ASP A 96 -7.60 6.16 4.22
N SER A 97 -7.81 4.85 4.04
CA SER A 97 -7.80 3.83 5.08
C SER A 97 -6.45 3.67 5.80
N GLY A 98 -5.38 4.32 5.28
CA GLY A 98 -4.03 4.28 5.85
C GLY A 98 -3.15 3.18 5.26
N GLU A 99 -3.59 2.54 4.21
CA GLU A 99 -2.77 1.59 3.44
C GLU A 99 -1.81 2.35 2.55
N THR A 100 -0.54 1.97 2.60
CA THR A 100 0.51 2.49 1.70
C THR A 100 1.22 1.31 1.04
N ILE A 101 1.34 1.37 -0.28
CA ILE A 101 2.00 0.33 -1.09
C ILE A 101 3.01 1.02 -2.00
N VAL A 102 4.23 0.48 -2.04
CA VAL A 102 5.30 0.90 -2.94
C VAL A 102 5.64 -0.27 -3.85
N THR A 103 5.58 -0.08 -5.17
CA THR A 103 5.74 -1.16 -6.16
C THR A 103 6.31 -0.61 -7.46
N PRO A 104 7.02 -1.40 -8.26
CA PRO A 104 7.43 -1.00 -9.60
C PRO A 104 6.34 -1.15 -10.66
N LEU A 105 5.31 -1.96 -10.40
CA LEU A 105 4.24 -2.24 -11.37
C LEU A 105 2.89 -2.38 -10.67
N LEU A 106 1.90 -1.63 -11.16
CA LEU A 106 0.52 -1.64 -10.67
C LEU A 106 -0.44 -1.71 -11.84
N ARG A 107 -1.40 -2.62 -11.75
CA ARG A 107 -2.62 -2.62 -12.55
C ARG A 107 -3.83 -2.52 -11.64
N TYR A 108 -4.74 -1.61 -11.91
CA TYR A 108 -5.86 -1.33 -11.01
C TYR A 108 -7.11 -0.95 -11.79
N GLU A 109 -8.23 -1.60 -11.48
CA GLU A 109 -9.55 -1.30 -12.01
C GLU A 109 -10.30 -0.41 -11.01
N LEU A 110 -10.63 0.80 -11.43
CA LEU A 110 -11.12 1.85 -10.53
C LEU A 110 -12.53 1.60 -9.99
N ASP A 111 -13.40 0.93 -10.75
CA ASP A 111 -14.79 0.70 -10.34
C ASP A 111 -14.94 -0.48 -9.38
N THR A 112 -14.18 -1.53 -9.61
CA THR A 112 -14.24 -2.76 -8.81
C THR A 112 -13.23 -2.78 -7.67
N GLU A 113 -12.29 -1.83 -7.67
CA GLU A 113 -11.13 -1.78 -6.77
C GLU A 113 -10.31 -3.08 -6.82
N ARG A 114 -10.26 -3.73 -7.99
CA ARG A 114 -9.49 -4.94 -8.25
C ARG A 114 -8.22 -4.63 -9.00
N GLY A 115 -7.21 -5.50 -8.83
CA GLY A 115 -5.96 -5.31 -9.53
C GLY A 115 -4.81 -6.09 -8.94
N SER A 116 -3.60 -5.71 -9.32
CA SER A 116 -2.38 -6.32 -8.78
C SER A 116 -1.22 -5.33 -8.71
N ALA A 117 -0.37 -5.52 -7.71
CA ALA A 117 0.92 -4.86 -7.57
C ALA A 117 2.01 -5.92 -7.44
N GLU A 118 3.13 -5.76 -8.16
CA GLU A 118 4.24 -6.71 -8.18
C GLU A 118 5.44 -6.20 -7.37
N ASP A 119 6.19 -7.11 -6.74
CA ASP A 119 7.37 -6.80 -5.91
C ASP A 119 7.11 -5.66 -4.92
N ALA A 120 5.98 -5.75 -4.24
CA ALA A 120 5.45 -4.67 -3.43
C ALA A 120 6.01 -4.64 -2.01
N GLN A 121 6.25 -3.42 -1.50
CA GLN A 121 6.38 -3.14 -0.08
C GLN A 121 5.07 -2.53 0.40
N PHE A 122 4.64 -2.89 1.60
CA PHE A 122 3.39 -2.37 2.18
C PHE A 122 3.54 -1.93 3.63
N ALA A 123 2.71 -0.97 4.01
CA ALA A 123 2.48 -0.57 5.40
C ALA A 123 1.00 -0.28 5.60
N PHE A 124 0.40 -0.85 6.63
CA PHE A 124 -1.02 -0.73 6.97
C PHE A 124 -1.15 -0.11 8.35
N ALA A 125 -1.65 1.13 8.40
CA ALA A 125 -1.75 1.88 9.66
C ALA A 125 -2.73 1.24 10.65
N ALA A 126 -3.81 0.63 10.16
CA ALA A 126 -4.87 0.07 11.00
C ALA A 126 -4.40 -1.02 11.99
N ASN A 127 -3.41 -1.81 11.61
CA ASN A 127 -2.86 -2.91 12.42
C ASN A 127 -1.35 -2.80 12.63
N ALA A 128 -0.76 -1.64 12.35
CA ALA A 128 0.68 -1.36 12.42
C ALA A 128 1.52 -2.39 11.62
N ALA A 129 0.95 -2.99 10.59
CA ALA A 129 1.60 -4.01 9.79
C ALA A 129 2.49 -3.41 8.71
N ARG A 130 3.60 -4.07 8.45
CA ARG A 130 4.48 -3.78 7.33
C ARG A 130 5.06 -5.04 6.74
N GLY A 131 5.50 -4.96 5.50
CA GLY A 131 6.12 -6.12 4.89
C GLY A 131 6.45 -5.94 3.42
N LYS A 132 6.68 -7.09 2.80
CA LYS A 132 6.92 -7.23 1.36
C LYS A 132 6.10 -8.40 0.84
N ALA A 133 5.67 -8.30 -0.40
CA ALA A 133 5.03 -9.39 -1.12
C ALA A 133 5.57 -9.46 -2.55
N GLY A 134 5.75 -10.65 -3.07
CA GLY A 134 6.07 -10.83 -4.49
C GLY A 134 4.93 -10.34 -5.37
N ARG A 135 3.69 -10.50 -4.90
CA ARG A 135 2.49 -9.94 -5.53
C ARG A 135 1.42 -9.63 -4.50
N ILE A 136 0.74 -8.51 -4.68
CA ILE A 136 -0.49 -8.15 -3.97
C ILE A 136 -1.62 -8.17 -4.99
N HIS A 137 -2.68 -8.92 -4.72
CA HIS A 137 -3.93 -8.86 -5.45
C HIS A 137 -4.95 -8.07 -4.64
N PHE A 138 -5.54 -7.07 -5.27
CA PHE A 138 -6.69 -6.34 -4.78
C PHE A 138 -7.94 -7.11 -5.22
N GLU A 139 -8.69 -7.68 -4.30
CA GLU A 139 -9.88 -8.50 -4.59
C GLU A 139 -11.19 -7.70 -4.41
N GLY A 140 -11.06 -6.38 -4.33
CA GLY A 140 -12.13 -5.41 -4.06
C GLY A 140 -11.77 -4.54 -2.87
N ARG A 141 -12.76 -3.81 -2.33
CA ARG A 141 -12.55 -2.70 -1.39
C ARG A 141 -11.67 -3.05 -0.18
N ASP A 142 -11.88 -4.16 0.47
CA ASP A 142 -11.30 -4.45 1.79
C ASP A 142 -10.61 -5.82 1.84
N VAL A 143 -10.31 -6.42 0.68
CA VAL A 143 -9.69 -7.74 0.62
C VAL A 143 -8.39 -7.69 -0.17
N LEU A 144 -7.30 -8.04 0.49
CA LEU A 144 -5.98 -8.17 -0.11
C LEU A 144 -5.51 -9.62 -0.01
N LYS A 145 -5.10 -10.17 -1.15
CA LYS A 145 -4.39 -11.44 -1.22
C LYS A 145 -2.93 -11.16 -1.55
N LEU A 146 -2.03 -11.59 -0.67
CA LEU A 146 -0.60 -11.38 -0.80
C LEU A 146 0.09 -12.72 -1.08
N GLU A 147 1.00 -12.74 -2.03
CA GLU A 147 1.80 -13.92 -2.39
C GLU A 147 3.29 -13.71 -2.08
N SER A 148 3.97 -14.75 -1.63
CA SER A 148 5.39 -14.72 -1.23
C SER A 148 5.68 -13.63 -0.20
N VAL A 149 5.02 -13.74 0.95
CA VAL A 149 4.89 -12.67 1.94
C VAL A 149 5.97 -12.73 3.01
N TYR A 150 6.50 -11.55 3.33
CA TYR A 150 7.16 -11.21 4.58
C TYR A 150 6.30 -10.19 5.31
N TYR A 151 5.86 -10.48 6.51
CA TYR A 151 4.92 -9.67 7.30
C TYR A 151 5.39 -9.54 8.75
N THR A 152 5.28 -8.37 9.33
CA THR A 152 5.52 -8.09 10.75
C THR A 152 4.73 -6.87 11.20
N THR A 153 4.49 -6.74 12.51
CA THR A 153 3.99 -5.51 13.14
C THR A 153 5.08 -4.79 13.94
N CYS A 154 6.33 -5.22 13.81
CA CYS A 154 7.45 -4.58 14.47
C CYS A 154 7.95 -3.37 13.68
N PRO A 155 8.46 -2.29 14.34
CA PRO A 155 9.05 -1.15 13.65
C PRO A 155 10.30 -1.56 12.86
N PRO A 156 10.70 -0.76 11.85
CA PRO A 156 11.90 -1.02 11.08
C PRO A 156 13.14 -1.18 11.96
N GLY A 157 13.91 -2.26 11.73
CA GLY A 157 15.12 -2.56 12.50
C GLY A 157 14.89 -3.36 13.80
N GLN A 158 13.64 -3.68 14.13
CA GLN A 158 13.27 -4.54 15.26
C GLN A 158 12.36 -5.64 14.73
N ASP A 159 12.93 -6.74 14.29
CA ASP A 159 12.18 -7.89 13.77
C ASP A 159 12.06 -8.98 14.86
N ASP A 160 11.45 -8.63 16.01
CA ASP A 160 11.25 -9.57 17.14
C ASP A 160 10.37 -10.75 16.72
N TRP A 161 9.47 -10.55 15.77
CA TRP A 161 8.74 -11.60 15.11
C TRP A 161 8.46 -11.29 13.64
N VAL A 162 8.39 -12.32 12.84
CA VAL A 162 8.17 -12.26 11.39
C VAL A 162 7.32 -13.45 10.97
N LEU A 163 6.31 -13.18 10.14
CA LEU A 163 5.57 -14.19 9.42
C LEU A 163 6.12 -14.26 7.97
N ARG A 164 6.41 -15.47 7.51
CA ARG A 164 6.67 -15.75 6.08
C ARG A 164 5.65 -16.77 5.61
N ALA A 165 4.96 -16.45 4.53
CA ALA A 165 3.93 -17.31 3.98
C ALA A 165 3.99 -17.31 2.45
N GLY A 166 3.57 -18.42 1.84
CA GLY A 166 3.35 -18.49 0.40
C GLY A 166 2.18 -17.61 -0.01
N GLU A 167 1.14 -17.57 0.84
CA GLU A 167 -0.08 -16.79 0.63
C GLU A 167 -0.61 -16.27 1.98
N LEU A 168 -1.13 -15.04 1.98
CA LEU A 168 -1.79 -14.40 3.11
C LEU A 168 -2.99 -13.60 2.60
N MET A 169 -4.15 -13.81 3.23
CA MET A 169 -5.36 -13.02 3.01
C MET A 169 -5.53 -12.02 4.16
N LEU A 170 -5.83 -10.78 3.84
CA LEU A 170 -6.08 -9.68 4.79
C LEU A 170 -7.41 -9.02 4.47
#